data_ccb11bbf428b8cd1210a7d9faca09cc8
#
_entry.id   ccb11bbf428b8cd1210a7d9faca09cc8
#
_cell.length_a   1.000
_cell.length_b   1.000
_cell.length_c   1.000
_cell.angle_alpha   90.00
_cell.angle_beta   90.00
_cell.angle_gamma   90.00
#
_symmetry.space_group_name_H-M   'P 1'
#
loop_
_entity.id
_entity.type
_entity.pdbx_description
1 polymer ?
#
loop_
_entity_poly.entity_id
_entity_poly.type
_entity_poly.pdbx_seq_one_letter_code
_entity_poly.pdbx_strand_id
1 'polypeptide(L)'
;MIQRNDLAGLIPEPVSREIFQGVVEQSAVLKAGRKLPNMTSKTQSINVLDMLPMAYWVEGDTGYKETASMAWGKKRLYAEELAVIIPIPEAVLDDSNYDIWGEVKPRIVEAMGRRIDEAILFGIGKPST
;
A
#
# COMPACT_ATOMS: atom_id res chain seq x y z
N MET A 1 -11.30 -24.18 -9.27
CA MET A 1 -10.43 -23.01 -8.98
C MET A 1 -11.29 -21.77 -9.06
N ILE A 2 -11.51 -21.09 -7.95
CA ILE A 2 -12.32 -19.86 -7.89
C ILE A 2 -11.54 -18.75 -8.59
N GLN A 3 -12.10 -18.20 -9.66
CA GLN A 3 -11.47 -17.11 -10.39
C GLN A 3 -11.78 -15.75 -9.75
N ARG A 4 -10.94 -14.76 -9.99
CA ARG A 4 -11.07 -13.40 -9.45
C ARG A 4 -12.44 -12.76 -9.72
N ASN A 5 -13.07 -13.10 -10.85
CA ASN A 5 -14.40 -12.59 -11.19
C ASN A 5 -15.53 -13.20 -10.35
N ASP A 6 -15.33 -14.39 -9.79
CA ASP A 6 -16.32 -15.06 -8.95
C ASP A 6 -16.38 -14.44 -7.54
N LEU A 7 -15.30 -13.82 -7.10
CA LEU A 7 -15.21 -13.17 -5.78
C LEU A 7 -15.67 -11.70 -5.80
N ALA A 8 -15.72 -11.07 -6.96
CA ALA A 8 -16.11 -9.66 -7.08
C ALA A 8 -17.57 -9.38 -6.65
N GLY A 9 -18.43 -10.40 -6.67
CA GLY A 9 -19.82 -10.32 -6.20
C GLY A 9 -20.05 -10.68 -4.73
N LEU A 10 -19.03 -11.24 -4.04
CA LEU A 10 -19.16 -11.76 -2.68
C LEU A 10 -18.87 -10.73 -1.58
N ILE A 11 -18.06 -9.72 -1.87
CA ILE A 11 -17.73 -8.65 -0.92
C ILE A 11 -18.33 -7.35 -1.42
N PRO A 12 -19.33 -6.78 -0.70
CA PRO A 12 -19.88 -5.47 -1.06
C PRO A 12 -18.79 -4.38 -1.07
N GLU A 13 -18.83 -3.49 -2.03
CA GLU A 13 -17.88 -2.38 -2.15
C GLU A 13 -17.74 -1.52 -0.89
N PRO A 14 -18.83 -1.17 -0.15
CA PRO A 14 -18.72 -0.44 1.11
C PRO A 14 -17.89 -1.17 2.17
N VAL A 15 -18.00 -2.48 2.27
CA VAL A 15 -17.25 -3.32 3.21
C VAL A 15 -15.77 -3.34 2.86
N SER A 16 -15.44 -3.46 1.59
CA SER A 16 -14.06 -3.39 1.09
C SER A 16 -13.39 -2.05 1.42
N ARG A 17 -14.12 -0.95 1.27
CA ARG A 17 -13.63 0.39 1.64
C ARG A 17 -13.37 0.53 3.13
N GLU A 18 -14.25 0.02 3.98
CA GLU A 18 -14.06 0.06 5.43
C GLU A 18 -12.82 -0.72 5.87
N ILE A 19 -12.60 -1.90 5.31
CA ILE A 19 -11.40 -2.70 5.58
C ILE A 19 -10.15 -1.94 5.14
N PHE A 20 -10.15 -1.37 3.96
CA PHE A 20 -9.01 -0.60 3.45
C PHE A 20 -8.69 0.62 4.32
N GLN A 21 -9.71 1.38 4.73
CA GLN A 21 -9.53 2.50 5.65
C GLN A 21 -8.94 2.05 6.99
N GLY A 22 -9.47 0.97 7.56
CA GLY A 22 -8.96 0.40 8.79
C GLY A 22 -7.49 -0.03 8.68
N VAL A 23 -7.09 -0.64 7.57
CA VAL A 23 -5.69 -1.02 7.30
C VAL A 23 -4.79 0.21 7.25
N VAL A 24 -5.21 1.26 6.56
CA VAL A 24 -4.45 2.52 6.48
C VAL A 24 -4.29 3.17 7.85
N GLU A 25 -5.32 3.12 8.69
CA GLU A 25 -5.27 3.66 10.06
C GLU A 25 -4.39 2.84 11.02
N GLN A 26 -4.34 1.54 10.84
CA GLN A 26 -3.57 0.62 11.70
C GLN A 26 -2.10 0.50 11.31
N SER A 27 -1.79 0.57 10.03
CA SER A 27 -0.41 0.43 9.53
C SER A 27 0.42 1.66 9.82
N ALA A 28 1.53 1.51 10.53
CA ALA A 28 2.45 2.60 10.81
C ALA A 28 3.13 3.12 9.53
N VAL A 29 3.49 2.21 8.62
CA VAL A 29 4.13 2.56 7.34
C VAL A 29 3.19 3.34 6.44
N LEU A 30 1.92 2.92 6.33
CA LEU A 30 0.94 3.62 5.51
C LEU A 30 0.58 5.01 6.06
N LYS A 31 0.64 5.20 7.38
CA LYS A 31 0.48 6.52 8.01
C LYS A 31 1.66 7.45 7.74
N ALA A 32 2.87 6.94 7.81
CA ALA A 32 4.09 7.72 7.61
C ALA A 32 4.39 7.95 6.13
N GLY A 33 3.91 7.06 5.26
CA GLY A 33 4.16 7.09 3.84
C GLY A 33 3.33 8.14 3.09
N ARG A 34 3.86 8.55 1.95
CA ARG A 34 3.12 9.43 1.03
C ARG A 34 2.30 8.58 0.06
N LYS A 35 1.01 8.89 -0.05
CA LYS A 35 0.13 8.26 -1.03
C LYS A 35 0.45 8.77 -2.45
N LEU A 36 0.72 7.85 -3.35
CA LEU A 36 0.86 8.11 -4.78
C LEU A 36 -0.53 8.05 -5.47
N PRO A 37 -0.65 8.61 -6.70
CA PRO A 37 -1.86 8.44 -7.48
C PRO A 37 -2.22 6.98 -7.70
N ASN A 38 -3.50 6.68 -7.82
CA ASN A 38 -3.96 5.32 -8.05
C ASN A 38 -3.43 4.75 -9.37
N MET A 39 -2.95 3.51 -9.33
CA MET A 39 -2.49 2.81 -10.51
C MET A 39 -3.67 2.39 -11.39
N THR A 40 -3.58 2.63 -12.69
CA THR A 40 -4.58 2.23 -13.69
C THR A 40 -4.26 0.88 -14.33
N SER A 41 -3.03 0.40 -14.15
CA SER A 41 -2.56 -0.88 -14.70
C SER A 41 -1.73 -1.62 -13.65
N LYS A 42 -1.48 -2.90 -13.90
CA LYS A 42 -0.68 -3.76 -13.02
C LYS A 42 0.77 -3.26 -12.86
N THR A 43 1.27 -2.55 -13.85
CA THR A 43 2.62 -1.99 -13.87
C THR A 43 2.55 -0.52 -14.25
N GLN A 44 3.22 0.34 -13.51
CA GLN A 44 3.29 1.77 -13.80
C GLN A 44 4.71 2.28 -13.56
N SER A 45 5.16 3.20 -14.41
CA SER A 45 6.44 3.88 -14.23
C SER A 45 6.25 5.23 -13.57
N ILE A 46 7.11 5.56 -12.63
CA ILE A 46 7.17 6.87 -12.00
C ILE A 46 8.55 7.51 -12.22
N ASN A 47 8.56 8.81 -12.38
CA ASN A 47 9.80 9.56 -12.43
C ASN A 47 10.31 9.80 -11.02
N VAL A 48 11.58 9.51 -10.80
CA VAL A 48 12.27 9.71 -9.52
C VAL A 48 13.43 10.66 -9.75
N LEU A 49 13.60 11.61 -8.84
CA LEU A 49 14.78 12.49 -8.86
C LEU A 49 16.02 11.65 -8.50
N ASP A 50 16.93 11.52 -9.46
CA ASP A 50 18.12 10.68 -9.31
C ASP A 50 19.31 11.51 -8.79
N MET A 51 19.40 12.76 -9.19
CA MET A 51 20.46 13.67 -8.77
C MET A 51 19.90 15.05 -8.44
N LEU A 52 20.21 15.53 -7.24
CA LEU A 52 19.85 16.88 -6.82
C LEU A 52 20.83 17.91 -7.38
N PRO A 53 20.36 19.09 -7.78
CA PRO A 53 21.26 20.18 -8.13
C PRO A 53 22.06 20.63 -6.89
N MET A 54 23.33 20.92 -7.08
CA MET A 54 24.17 21.48 -6.02
C MET A 54 23.98 23.00 -5.94
N ALA A 55 23.67 23.49 -4.74
CA ALA A 55 23.68 24.89 -4.44
C ALA A 55 25.08 25.31 -3.94
N TYR A 56 25.49 26.51 -4.30
CA TYR A 56 26.77 27.10 -3.85
C TYR A 56 26.60 28.58 -3.55
N TRP A 57 27.49 29.08 -2.70
CA TRP A 57 27.52 30.48 -2.34
C TRP A 57 28.32 31.28 -3.35
N VAL A 58 27.80 32.44 -3.77
CA VAL A 58 28.44 33.36 -4.71
C VAL A 58 28.95 34.59 -3.95
N GLU A 59 30.21 34.94 -4.13
CA GLU A 59 30.80 36.14 -3.53
C GLU A 59 30.49 37.39 -4.37
N GLY A 60 29.62 38.25 -3.90
CA GLY A 60 29.29 39.54 -4.49
C GLY A 60 28.68 39.50 -5.89
N ASP A 61 28.56 40.65 -6.53
CA ASP A 61 27.91 40.79 -7.83
C ASP A 61 28.80 40.30 -9.02
N THR A 62 30.09 40.12 -8.78
CA THR A 62 31.08 39.69 -9.78
C THR A 62 31.45 38.20 -9.70
N GLY A 63 30.90 37.46 -8.69
CA GLY A 63 31.17 36.04 -8.50
C GLY A 63 30.69 35.19 -9.69
N TYR A 64 31.48 34.18 -10.04
CA TYR A 64 31.13 33.26 -11.12
C TYR A 64 29.91 32.41 -10.73
N LYS A 65 28.91 32.37 -11.61
CA LYS A 65 27.70 31.54 -11.42
C LYS A 65 27.85 30.26 -12.22
N GLU A 66 27.96 29.14 -11.52
CA GLU A 66 28.06 27.82 -12.17
C GLU A 66 26.66 27.21 -12.42
N THR A 67 26.54 26.44 -13.50
CA THR A 67 25.31 25.70 -13.79
C THR A 67 25.31 24.38 -13.06
N ALA A 68 24.20 24.05 -12.39
CA ALA A 68 23.99 22.74 -11.79
C ALA A 68 23.08 21.89 -12.69
N SER A 69 23.37 20.60 -12.79
CA SER A 69 22.55 19.65 -13.52
C SER A 69 21.66 18.84 -12.57
N MET A 70 20.49 18.46 -13.07
CA MET A 70 19.54 17.63 -12.38
C MET A 70 19.17 16.45 -13.27
N ALA A 71 19.22 15.24 -12.74
CA ALA A 71 18.90 14.03 -13.49
C ALA A 71 17.63 13.36 -12.94
N TRP A 72 16.82 12.84 -13.85
CA TRP A 72 15.61 12.09 -13.55
C TRP A 72 15.76 10.64 -13.97
N GLY A 73 15.51 9.73 -13.05
CA GLY A 73 15.39 8.30 -13.32
C GLY A 73 13.95 7.85 -13.41
N LYS A 74 13.72 6.67 -13.95
CA LYS A 74 12.42 6.01 -13.96
C LYS A 74 12.44 4.79 -13.06
N LYS A 75 11.44 4.66 -12.18
CA LYS A 75 11.22 3.48 -11.37
C LYS A 75 9.90 2.84 -11.74
N ARG A 76 9.89 1.51 -11.86
CA ARG A 76 8.67 0.76 -12.11
C ARG A 76 8.02 0.35 -10.80
N LEU A 77 6.71 0.52 -10.75
CA LEU A 77 5.85 0.03 -9.68
C LEU A 77 5.09 -1.18 -10.19
N TYR A 78 5.03 -2.23 -9.38
CA TYR A 78 4.25 -3.43 -9.63
C TYR A 78 3.15 -3.53 -8.59
N ALA A 79 1.94 -3.82 -9.04
CA ALA A 79 0.82 -4.06 -8.13
C ALA A 79 0.89 -5.50 -7.61
N GLU A 80 0.95 -5.63 -6.30
CA GLU A 80 0.93 -6.91 -5.59
C GLU A 80 -0.39 -7.12 -4.87
N GLU A 81 -0.77 -8.38 -4.66
CA GLU A 81 -2.01 -8.73 -3.98
C GLU A 81 -1.72 -9.24 -2.57
N LEU A 82 -2.47 -8.72 -1.61
CA LEU A 82 -2.50 -9.20 -0.25
C LEU A 82 -3.87 -9.81 0.04
N ALA A 83 -3.89 -11.06 0.49
CA ALA A 83 -5.11 -11.80 0.75
C ALA A 83 -5.14 -12.41 2.15
N VAL A 84 -6.34 -12.50 2.73
CA VAL A 84 -6.63 -13.19 3.98
C VAL A 84 -7.82 -14.10 3.76
N ILE A 85 -7.72 -15.35 4.21
CA ILE A 85 -8.81 -16.32 4.20
C ILE A 85 -9.12 -16.74 5.62
N ILE A 86 -10.36 -16.52 6.06
CA ILE A 86 -10.83 -16.92 7.37
C ILE A 86 -11.94 -17.98 7.18
N PRO A 87 -11.69 -19.24 7.55
CA PRO A 87 -12.73 -20.26 7.54
C PRO A 87 -13.69 -20.03 8.71
N ILE A 88 -14.98 -19.87 8.42
CA ILE A 88 -16.03 -19.78 9.43
C ILE A 88 -16.92 -21.01 9.30
N PRO A 89 -17.07 -21.84 10.35
CA PRO A 89 -17.98 -22.97 10.32
C PRO A 89 -19.43 -22.53 10.08
N GLU A 90 -20.14 -23.20 9.21
CA GLU A 90 -21.53 -22.88 8.85
C GLU A 90 -22.46 -22.95 10.08
N ALA A 91 -22.21 -23.88 11.00
CA ALA A 91 -22.96 -23.98 12.25
C ALA A 91 -22.90 -22.72 13.13
N VAL A 92 -21.79 -21.99 13.09
CA VAL A 92 -21.63 -20.73 13.83
C VAL A 92 -22.42 -19.60 13.18
N LEU A 93 -22.57 -19.63 11.85
CA LEU A 93 -23.39 -18.66 11.10
C LEU A 93 -24.88 -18.84 11.36
N ASP A 94 -25.35 -20.08 11.47
CA ASP A 94 -26.76 -20.42 11.66
C ASP A 94 -27.25 -20.20 13.10
N ASP A 95 -26.38 -20.39 14.10
CA ASP A 95 -26.72 -20.32 15.52
C ASP A 95 -26.50 -18.93 16.15
N SER A 96 -26.06 -17.95 15.40
CA SER A 96 -25.55 -16.74 16.01
C SER A 96 -26.58 -15.61 16.15
N ASN A 97 -26.96 -15.35 17.39
CA ASN A 97 -27.27 -13.99 17.85
C ASN A 97 -26.01 -13.10 17.97
N TYR A 98 -24.89 -13.53 17.41
CA TYR A 98 -23.56 -12.95 17.57
C TYR A 98 -23.16 -12.20 16.30
N ASP A 99 -22.67 -10.98 16.43
CA ASP A 99 -22.13 -10.22 15.31
C ASP A 99 -20.74 -10.73 14.95
N ILE A 100 -20.69 -11.82 14.18
CA ILE A 100 -19.45 -12.44 13.73
C ILE A 100 -18.62 -11.46 12.90
N TRP A 101 -19.29 -10.65 12.06
CA TRP A 101 -18.62 -9.66 11.23
C TRP A 101 -17.92 -8.59 12.05
N GLY A 102 -18.57 -8.08 13.11
CA GLY A 102 -17.99 -7.10 14.03
C GLY A 102 -16.75 -7.60 14.77
N GLU A 103 -16.62 -8.92 14.98
CA GLU A 103 -15.41 -9.52 15.56
C GLU A 103 -14.32 -9.82 14.54
N VAL A 104 -14.69 -10.29 13.37
CA VAL A 104 -13.75 -10.71 12.33
C VAL A 104 -13.08 -9.52 11.64
N LYS A 105 -13.81 -8.46 11.38
CA LYS A 105 -13.31 -7.26 10.69
C LYS A 105 -12.07 -6.64 11.34
N PRO A 106 -12.02 -6.36 12.66
CA PRO A 106 -10.81 -5.82 13.29
C PRO A 106 -9.60 -6.74 13.17
N ARG A 107 -9.82 -8.04 13.20
CA ARG A 107 -8.74 -9.04 13.08
C ARG A 107 -8.16 -9.10 11.67
N ILE A 108 -9.00 -8.98 10.64
CA ILE A 108 -8.58 -8.87 9.25
C ILE A 108 -7.72 -7.62 9.05
N VAL A 109 -8.19 -6.48 9.54
CA VAL A 109 -7.49 -5.20 9.46
C VAL A 109 -6.12 -5.27 10.14
N GLU A 110 -6.05 -5.82 11.33
CA GLU A 110 -4.80 -5.99 12.07
C GLU A 110 -3.82 -6.93 11.34
N ALA A 111 -4.30 -8.06 10.85
CA ALA A 111 -3.46 -9.03 10.13
C ALA A 111 -2.88 -8.44 8.84
N MET A 112 -3.68 -7.74 8.07
CA MET A 112 -3.24 -7.08 6.84
C MET A 112 -2.25 -5.95 7.12
N GLY A 113 -2.53 -5.09 8.09
CA GLY A 113 -1.65 -3.99 8.50
C GLY A 113 -0.30 -4.50 8.98
N ARG A 114 -0.29 -5.51 9.84
CA ARG A 114 0.94 -6.16 10.30
C ARG A 114 1.76 -6.73 9.15
N ARG A 115 1.12 -7.42 8.22
CA ARG A 115 1.82 -8.03 7.09
C ARG A 115 2.48 -6.99 6.18
N ILE A 116 1.81 -5.88 5.93
CA ILE A 116 2.36 -4.76 5.17
C ILE A 116 3.56 -4.16 5.89
N ASP A 117 3.43 -3.90 7.19
CA ASP A 117 4.51 -3.31 7.99
C ASP A 117 5.73 -4.23 8.06
N GLU A 118 5.55 -5.53 8.27
CA GLU A 118 6.62 -6.54 8.27
C GLU A 118 7.35 -6.61 6.92
N ALA A 119 6.60 -6.59 5.83
CA ALA A 119 7.18 -6.64 4.49
C ALA A 119 8.02 -5.40 4.15
N ILE A 120 7.55 -4.22 4.53
CA ILE A 120 8.21 -2.95 4.19
C ILE A 120 9.40 -2.67 5.13
N LEU A 121 9.22 -2.86 6.45
CA LEU A 121 10.26 -2.53 7.43
C LEU A 121 11.35 -3.59 7.53
N PHE A 122 10.99 -4.86 7.45
CA PHE A 122 11.90 -5.98 7.69
C PHE A 122 12.11 -6.88 6.47
N GLY A 123 11.35 -6.71 5.41
CA GLY A 123 11.39 -7.56 4.22
C GLY A 123 10.88 -8.98 4.43
N ILE A 124 10.19 -9.25 5.54
CA ILE A 124 9.66 -10.58 5.88
C ILE A 124 8.42 -10.86 5.03
N GLY A 125 8.47 -11.93 4.24
CA GLY A 125 7.36 -12.33 3.37
C GLY A 125 6.98 -11.30 2.31
N LYS A 126 7.94 -10.46 1.91
CA LYS A 126 7.76 -9.53 0.78
C LYS A 126 7.55 -10.31 -0.53
N PRO A 127 6.83 -9.73 -1.52
CA PRO A 127 6.80 -10.25 -2.88
C PRO A 127 8.20 -10.33 -3.50
N SER A 128 8.37 -11.21 -4.48
CA SER A 128 9.66 -11.41 -5.15
C SER A 128 10.05 -10.31 -6.14
N THR A 129 9.13 -9.38 -6.41
CA THR A 129 9.29 -8.24 -7.32
C THR A 129 9.85 -7.01 -6.63
#